data_fa7421670f1bc2a6cfab481e1f1f2567
#
_entry.id   fa7421670f1bc2a6cfab481e1f1f2567
#
_cell.length_a   1.000
_cell.length_b   1.000
_cell.length_c   1.000
_cell.angle_alpha   90.00
_cell.angle_beta   90.00
_cell.angle_gamma   90.00
#
_symmetry.space_group_name_H-M   'P 1'
#
loop_
_entity.id
_entity.type
_entity.pdbx_description
1 polymer ?
#
loop_
_entity_poly.entity_id
_entity_poly.type
_entity_poly.pdbx_seq_one_letter_code
_entity_poly.pdbx_strand_id
1 'polypeptide(L)'
;MKITLPDESIKELPKGVTGLDVAESIGPGLAKSAIAVSIDGIQKDLSDPINSDCSLSVITLDSEEGLEIMRHTIAAQVLALAIKNIYPDAKLAIGPTIENGFYYDFLTENTISTEDLPKIEKEMKKIIAGKSEIKKSFHNKKDATGIFKKISENYKVEIIKESDQIDEFQIYTNLDTDFIDLCRGPHLPSLSQIGVFKLTKVSGAYWKGDSS
;
A
#
# COMPACT_ATOMS: atom_id res chain seq x y z
N MET A 1 -2.44 -3.44 -28.36
CA MET A 1 -2.27 -4.69 -27.63
C MET A 1 -3.64 -5.28 -27.31
N LYS A 2 -3.69 -6.57 -27.07
CA LYS A 2 -4.92 -7.29 -26.76
C LYS A 2 -5.01 -7.56 -25.26
N ILE A 3 -6.13 -7.19 -24.66
CA ILE A 3 -6.43 -7.46 -23.26
C ILE A 3 -7.62 -8.40 -23.20
N THR A 4 -7.41 -9.60 -22.65
CA THR A 4 -8.46 -10.60 -22.46
C THR A 4 -9.11 -10.38 -21.09
N LEU A 5 -10.42 -10.20 -21.05
CA LEU A 5 -11.21 -10.01 -19.84
C LEU A 5 -11.72 -11.37 -19.29
N PRO A 6 -12.23 -11.42 -18.05
CA PRO A 6 -12.70 -12.67 -17.43
C PRO A 6 -13.85 -13.36 -18.18
N ASP A 7 -14.63 -12.63 -18.96
CA ASP A 7 -15.71 -13.15 -19.82
C ASP A 7 -15.21 -13.60 -21.21
N GLU A 8 -13.88 -13.74 -21.37
CA GLU A 8 -13.19 -14.11 -22.60
C GLU A 8 -13.29 -13.03 -23.72
N SER A 9 -13.92 -11.90 -23.47
CA SER A 9 -13.93 -10.80 -24.42
C SER A 9 -12.54 -10.17 -24.55
N ILE A 10 -12.23 -9.68 -25.75
CA ILE A 10 -10.93 -9.06 -26.06
C ILE A 10 -11.14 -7.58 -26.33
N LYS A 11 -10.36 -6.76 -25.64
CA LYS A 11 -10.25 -5.32 -25.93
C LYS A 11 -8.91 -5.04 -26.59
N GLU A 12 -8.94 -4.30 -27.70
CA GLU A 12 -7.74 -3.80 -28.36
C GLU A 12 -7.50 -2.35 -27.91
N LEU A 13 -6.42 -2.13 -27.16
CA LEU A 13 -6.07 -0.83 -26.59
C LEU A 13 -4.61 -0.48 -26.94
N PRO A 14 -4.24 0.81 -26.93
CA PRO A 14 -2.84 1.23 -27.10
C PRO A 14 -1.94 0.65 -26.00
N LYS A 15 -0.63 0.58 -26.25
CA LYS A 15 0.36 0.34 -25.20
C LYS A 15 0.45 1.54 -24.26
N GLY A 16 0.69 1.30 -22.99
CA GLY A 16 0.80 2.33 -21.96
C GLY A 16 -0.53 2.74 -21.32
N VAL A 17 -1.67 2.15 -21.73
CA VAL A 17 -2.91 2.35 -20.98
C VAL A 17 -2.78 1.76 -19.58
N THR A 18 -3.51 2.33 -18.64
CA THR A 18 -3.53 1.90 -17.23
C THR A 18 -4.70 0.96 -16.94
N GLY A 19 -4.69 0.33 -15.78
CA GLY A 19 -5.84 -0.45 -15.33
C GLY A 19 -7.13 0.38 -15.23
N LEU A 20 -7.00 1.67 -14.90
CA LEU A 20 -8.15 2.60 -14.89
C LEU A 20 -8.71 2.82 -16.29
N ASP A 21 -7.86 3.08 -17.29
CA ASP A 21 -8.30 3.24 -18.69
C ASP A 21 -9.04 1.99 -19.19
N VAL A 22 -8.56 0.80 -18.80
CA VAL A 22 -9.27 -0.46 -19.12
C VAL A 22 -10.63 -0.49 -18.46
N ALA A 23 -10.73 -0.19 -17.17
CA ALA A 23 -11.99 -0.16 -16.44
C ALA A 23 -12.98 0.85 -17.04
N GLU A 24 -12.51 2.04 -17.41
CA GLU A 24 -13.31 3.07 -18.12
C GLU A 24 -13.83 2.58 -19.48
N SER A 25 -12.99 1.86 -20.23
CA SER A 25 -13.37 1.27 -21.50
C SER A 25 -14.47 0.19 -21.39
N ILE A 26 -14.62 -0.42 -20.22
CA ILE A 26 -15.68 -1.39 -19.92
C ILE A 26 -16.95 -0.66 -19.50
N GLY A 27 -16.83 0.32 -18.60
CA GLY A 27 -17.97 1.13 -18.20
C GLY A 27 -17.68 2.02 -16.97
N PRO A 28 -18.39 3.17 -16.88
CA PRO A 28 -18.13 4.17 -15.85
C PRO A 28 -18.45 3.66 -14.42
N GLY A 29 -19.36 2.72 -14.27
CA GLY A 29 -19.67 2.11 -12.97
C GLY A 29 -18.49 1.28 -12.45
N LEU A 30 -17.88 0.46 -13.32
CA LEU A 30 -16.71 -0.33 -12.97
C LEU A 30 -15.51 0.57 -12.68
N ALA A 31 -15.24 1.56 -13.52
CA ALA A 31 -14.14 2.51 -13.28
C ALA A 31 -14.24 3.21 -11.93
N LYS A 32 -15.45 3.58 -11.51
CA LYS A 32 -15.69 4.23 -10.20
C LYS A 32 -15.42 3.29 -9.01
N SER A 33 -15.69 2.00 -9.16
CA SER A 33 -15.50 1.01 -8.09
C SER A 33 -14.14 0.32 -8.13
N ALA A 34 -13.39 0.46 -9.22
CA ALA A 34 -12.06 -0.13 -9.38
C ALA A 34 -11.07 0.45 -8.38
N ILE A 35 -10.24 -0.42 -7.81
CA ILE A 35 -9.17 -0.05 -6.87
C ILE A 35 -7.80 -0.56 -7.30
N ALA A 36 -7.77 -1.66 -8.04
CA ALA A 36 -6.57 -2.30 -8.56
C ALA A 36 -6.93 -3.17 -9.77
N VAL A 37 -5.94 -3.80 -10.38
CA VAL A 37 -6.13 -4.83 -11.41
C VAL A 37 -5.29 -6.05 -11.09
N SER A 38 -5.73 -7.21 -11.59
CA SER A 38 -4.89 -8.40 -11.69
C SER A 38 -4.50 -8.57 -13.15
N ILE A 39 -3.20 -8.59 -13.43
CA ILE A 39 -2.63 -8.79 -14.76
C ILE A 39 -1.88 -10.11 -14.76
N ASP A 40 -2.33 -11.07 -15.55
CA ASP A 40 -1.78 -12.44 -15.60
C ASP A 40 -1.65 -13.07 -14.19
N GLY A 41 -2.62 -12.81 -13.31
CA GLY A 41 -2.65 -13.28 -11.93
C GLY A 41 -1.83 -12.47 -10.92
N ILE A 42 -1.17 -11.38 -11.36
CA ILE A 42 -0.38 -10.50 -10.49
C ILE A 42 -1.16 -9.21 -10.23
N GLN A 43 -1.39 -8.90 -8.96
CA GLN A 43 -2.05 -7.66 -8.56
C GLN A 43 -1.15 -6.44 -8.83
N LYS A 44 -1.75 -5.39 -9.40
CA LYS A 44 -1.10 -4.13 -9.78
C LYS A 44 -1.98 -2.95 -9.40
N ASP A 45 -1.36 -1.78 -9.18
CA ASP A 45 -2.11 -0.55 -9.00
C ASP A 45 -2.88 -0.16 -10.27
N LEU A 46 -4.00 0.53 -10.10
CA LEU A 46 -4.78 1.04 -11.24
C LEU A 46 -3.97 1.94 -12.17
N SER A 47 -2.96 2.63 -11.65
CA SER A 47 -2.10 3.55 -12.39
C SER A 47 -0.95 2.87 -13.14
N ASP A 48 -0.73 1.56 -12.95
CA ASP A 48 0.37 0.86 -13.61
C ASP A 48 0.15 0.75 -15.13
N PRO A 49 1.16 1.11 -15.94
CA PRO A 49 1.04 1.03 -17.39
C PRO A 49 1.09 -0.42 -17.88
N ILE A 50 0.21 -0.75 -18.82
CA ILE A 50 0.14 -2.04 -19.49
C ILE A 50 0.80 -1.92 -20.87
N ASN A 51 1.81 -2.74 -21.14
CA ASN A 51 2.63 -2.60 -22.33
C ASN A 51 2.63 -3.82 -23.28
N SER A 52 1.98 -4.91 -22.87
CA SER A 52 1.92 -6.18 -23.63
C SER A 52 0.53 -6.78 -23.59
N ASP A 53 0.26 -7.72 -24.49
CA ASP A 53 -0.93 -8.54 -24.42
C ASP A 53 -0.98 -9.27 -23.08
N CYS A 54 -2.16 -9.34 -22.46
CA CYS A 54 -2.33 -9.94 -21.13
C CYS A 54 -3.79 -10.34 -20.87
N SER A 55 -3.99 -11.16 -19.83
CA SER A 55 -5.28 -11.34 -19.19
C SER A 55 -5.43 -10.33 -18.07
N LEU A 56 -6.58 -9.66 -17.98
CA LEU A 56 -6.81 -8.63 -16.96
C LEU A 56 -8.18 -8.78 -16.32
N SER A 57 -8.20 -8.74 -14.99
CA SER A 57 -9.42 -8.54 -14.20
C SER A 57 -9.32 -7.27 -13.35
N VAL A 58 -10.45 -6.56 -13.24
CA VAL A 58 -10.55 -5.37 -12.39
C VAL A 58 -10.91 -5.80 -10.98
N ILE A 59 -10.15 -5.33 -9.99
CA ILE A 59 -10.39 -5.58 -8.56
C ILE A 59 -11.20 -4.42 -7.99
N THR A 60 -12.28 -4.75 -7.29
CA THR A 60 -13.15 -3.79 -6.59
C THR A 60 -13.14 -4.06 -5.08
N LEU A 61 -13.60 -3.10 -4.27
CA LEU A 61 -13.63 -3.25 -2.81
C LEU A 61 -14.51 -4.41 -2.31
N ASP A 62 -15.47 -4.85 -3.12
CA ASP A 62 -16.41 -5.92 -2.75
C ASP A 62 -15.81 -7.33 -2.90
N SER A 63 -14.60 -7.46 -3.48
CA SER A 63 -13.88 -8.73 -3.61
C SER A 63 -12.99 -9.01 -2.39
N GLU A 64 -12.59 -10.28 -2.21
CA GLU A 64 -11.62 -10.66 -1.17
C GLU A 64 -10.27 -9.96 -1.38
N GLU A 65 -9.80 -9.91 -2.62
CA GLU A 65 -8.56 -9.21 -2.99
C GLU A 65 -8.67 -7.70 -2.70
N GLY A 66 -9.84 -7.10 -2.95
CA GLY A 66 -10.08 -5.69 -2.66
C GLY A 66 -10.05 -5.41 -1.16
N LEU A 67 -10.61 -6.29 -0.35
CA LEU A 67 -10.54 -6.20 1.10
C LEU A 67 -9.10 -6.33 1.61
N GLU A 68 -8.31 -7.23 1.03
CA GLU A 68 -6.88 -7.39 1.36
C GLU A 68 -6.09 -6.13 1.02
N ILE A 69 -6.28 -5.56 -0.17
CA ILE A 69 -5.64 -4.29 -0.60
C ILE A 69 -6.03 -3.15 0.35
N MET A 70 -7.29 -3.07 0.76
CA MET A 70 -7.73 -2.08 1.74
C MET A 70 -7.04 -2.26 3.09
N ARG A 71 -6.96 -3.48 3.62
CA ARG A 71 -6.25 -3.80 4.87
C ARG A 71 -4.78 -3.42 4.79
N HIS A 72 -4.13 -3.75 3.66
CA HIS A 72 -2.75 -3.39 3.40
C HIS A 72 -2.55 -1.87 3.36
N THR A 73 -3.43 -1.15 2.70
CA THR A 73 -3.39 0.32 2.67
C THR A 73 -3.60 0.93 4.06
N ILE A 74 -4.53 0.40 4.85
CA ILE A 74 -4.73 0.86 6.23
C ILE A 74 -3.46 0.65 7.06
N ALA A 75 -2.81 -0.50 6.95
CA ALA A 75 -1.57 -0.78 7.68
C ALA A 75 -0.44 0.16 7.25
N ALA A 76 -0.11 0.17 5.95
CA ALA A 76 1.11 0.80 5.44
C ALA A 76 0.99 2.31 5.22
N GLN A 77 -0.21 2.85 4.96
CA GLN A 77 -0.40 4.26 4.62
C GLN A 77 -1.13 5.05 5.72
N VAL A 78 -1.91 4.39 6.57
CA VAL A 78 -2.71 5.07 7.60
C VAL A 78 -2.16 4.82 8.99
N LEU A 79 -2.02 3.54 9.40
CA LEU A 79 -1.49 3.21 10.73
C LEU A 79 -0.03 3.64 10.87
N ALA A 80 0.81 3.36 9.87
CA ALA A 80 2.20 3.77 9.87
C ALA A 80 2.36 5.30 10.01
N LEU A 81 1.59 6.09 9.23
CA LEU A 81 1.57 7.54 9.33
C LEU A 81 1.04 8.02 10.70
N ALA A 82 -0.02 7.40 11.23
CA ALA A 82 -0.56 7.74 12.55
C ALA A 82 0.48 7.51 13.65
N ILE A 83 1.22 6.42 13.58
CA ILE A 83 2.32 6.12 14.49
C ILE A 83 3.41 7.20 14.39
N LYS A 84 3.84 7.59 13.19
CA LYS A 84 4.84 8.66 12.99
C LYS A 84 4.36 10.01 13.52
N ASN A 85 3.08 10.34 13.35
CA ASN A 85 2.51 11.60 13.85
C ASN A 85 2.47 11.66 15.37
N ILE A 86 2.20 10.53 16.04
CA ILE A 86 2.08 10.46 17.50
C ILE A 86 3.43 10.22 18.19
N TYR A 87 4.28 9.41 17.54
CA TYR A 87 5.60 8.99 18.00
C TYR A 87 6.65 9.27 16.92
N PRO A 88 7.16 10.50 16.81
CA PRO A 88 8.09 10.89 15.71
C PRO A 88 9.41 10.11 15.71
N ASP A 89 9.82 9.57 16.86
CA ASP A 89 10.99 8.69 17.03
C ASP A 89 10.78 7.29 16.43
N ALA A 90 9.52 6.87 16.24
CA ALA A 90 9.20 5.53 15.78
C ALA A 90 9.90 5.19 14.46
N LYS A 91 10.49 3.99 14.38
CA LYS A 91 11.11 3.42 13.18
C LYS A 91 10.20 2.35 12.62
N LEU A 92 9.80 2.55 11.38
CA LEU A 92 8.83 1.70 10.70
C LEU A 92 9.52 0.44 10.15
N ALA A 93 8.93 -0.73 10.41
CA ALA A 93 9.40 -2.00 9.88
C ALA A 93 8.50 -2.49 8.73
N ILE A 94 7.54 -3.35 9.02
CA ILE A 94 6.63 -3.94 8.02
C ILE A 94 5.18 -3.96 8.52
N GLY A 95 4.24 -3.91 7.58
CA GLY A 95 2.79 -3.92 7.84
C GLY A 95 2.05 -4.89 6.92
N PRO A 96 2.15 -6.21 7.15
CA PRO A 96 1.45 -7.18 6.33
C PRO A 96 -0.04 -7.29 6.69
N THR A 97 -0.78 -7.86 5.76
CA THR A 97 -2.13 -8.35 6.00
C THR A 97 -2.10 -9.75 6.61
N ILE A 98 -3.16 -10.10 7.31
CA ILE A 98 -3.45 -11.44 7.83
C ILE A 98 -4.88 -11.80 7.47
N GLU A 99 -5.25 -13.07 7.61
CA GLU A 99 -6.57 -13.61 7.21
C GLU A 99 -7.75 -12.72 7.64
N ASN A 100 -7.74 -12.22 8.87
CA ASN A 100 -8.84 -11.41 9.42
C ASN A 100 -8.42 -10.01 9.87
N GLY A 101 -7.36 -9.43 9.24
CA GLY A 101 -6.91 -8.11 9.65
C GLY A 101 -5.59 -7.68 9.04
N PHE A 102 -4.91 -6.85 9.81
CA PHE A 102 -3.59 -6.31 9.48
C PHE A 102 -2.85 -5.97 10.78
N TYR A 103 -1.54 -5.80 10.69
CA TYR A 103 -0.74 -5.22 11.76
C TYR A 103 0.39 -4.36 11.17
N TYR A 104 1.10 -3.64 12.02
CA TYR A 104 2.30 -2.92 11.64
C TYR A 104 3.33 -3.02 12.75
N ASP A 105 4.52 -3.47 12.41
CA ASP A 105 5.66 -3.56 13.32
C ASP A 105 6.48 -2.27 13.25
N PHE A 106 6.81 -1.72 14.41
CA PHE A 106 7.65 -0.54 14.56
C PHE A 106 8.39 -0.56 15.89
N LEU A 107 9.52 0.13 15.93
CA LEU A 107 10.28 0.38 17.15
C LEU A 107 10.05 1.82 17.61
N THR A 108 9.83 2.03 18.90
CA THR A 108 9.75 3.35 19.54
C THR A 108 10.34 3.28 20.96
N GLU A 109 10.84 4.41 21.45
CA GLU A 109 11.30 4.53 22.85
C GLU A 109 10.12 4.59 23.84
N ASN A 110 8.91 4.82 23.34
CA ASN A 110 7.71 4.91 24.16
C ASN A 110 7.14 3.52 24.48
N THR A 111 6.69 3.31 25.69
CA THR A 111 5.87 2.14 26.03
C THR A 111 4.46 2.36 25.49
N ILE A 112 4.03 1.50 24.58
CA ILE A 112 2.68 1.53 24.00
C ILE A 112 1.86 0.37 24.56
N SER A 113 0.65 0.68 24.98
CA SER A 113 -0.29 -0.27 25.56
C SER A 113 -1.63 -0.28 24.80
N THR A 114 -2.52 -1.17 25.17
CA THR A 114 -3.89 -1.21 24.65
C THR A 114 -4.67 0.08 24.94
N GLU A 115 -4.29 0.82 25.98
CA GLU A 115 -4.93 2.10 26.35
C GLU A 115 -4.63 3.22 25.34
N ASP A 116 -3.54 3.07 24.55
CA ASP A 116 -3.17 4.03 23.51
C ASP A 116 -3.96 3.83 22.19
N LEU A 117 -4.59 2.66 22.00
CA LEU A 117 -5.30 2.35 20.76
C LEU A 117 -6.37 3.39 20.38
N PRO A 118 -7.20 3.93 21.30
CA PRO A 118 -8.16 4.97 20.95
C PRO A 118 -7.52 6.26 20.42
N LYS A 119 -6.35 6.64 20.93
CA LYS A 119 -5.59 7.79 20.46
C LYS A 119 -5.06 7.56 19.04
N ILE A 120 -4.52 6.36 18.79
CA ILE A 120 -4.02 5.98 17.47
C ILE A 120 -5.17 5.91 16.46
N GLU A 121 -6.29 5.27 16.80
CA GLU A 121 -7.49 5.24 15.93
C GLU A 121 -8.02 6.64 15.61
N LYS A 122 -7.98 7.56 16.56
CA LYS A 122 -8.41 8.95 16.33
C LYS A 122 -7.53 9.63 15.28
N GLU A 123 -6.21 9.45 15.36
CA GLU A 123 -5.29 10.00 14.37
C GLU A 123 -5.47 9.31 13.00
N MET A 124 -5.65 7.99 12.95
CA MET A 124 -5.96 7.27 11.72
C MET A 124 -7.22 7.80 11.04
N LYS A 125 -8.29 8.04 11.80
CA LYS A 125 -9.55 8.62 11.27
C LYS A 125 -9.33 10.02 10.71
N LYS A 126 -8.50 10.83 11.35
CA LYS A 126 -8.13 12.16 10.85
C LYS A 126 -7.37 12.08 9.51
N ILE A 127 -6.41 11.15 9.41
CA ILE A 127 -5.66 10.90 8.17
C ILE A 127 -6.62 10.48 7.03
N ILE A 128 -7.52 9.53 7.30
CA ILE A 128 -8.53 9.09 6.32
C ILE A 128 -9.45 10.23 5.90
N ALA A 129 -9.86 11.09 6.83
CA ALA A 129 -10.72 12.24 6.54
C ALA A 129 -10.06 13.25 5.59
N GLY A 130 -8.74 13.27 5.49
CA GLY A 130 -7.97 14.04 4.49
C GLY A 130 -8.19 13.56 3.06
N LYS A 131 -8.60 12.29 2.85
CA LYS A 131 -8.89 11.70 1.53
C LYS A 131 -7.74 11.75 0.55
N SER A 132 -6.50 11.79 1.05
CA SER A 132 -5.30 11.89 0.23
C SER A 132 -5.24 10.79 -0.83
N GLU A 133 -4.69 11.12 -1.98
CA GLU A 133 -4.31 10.16 -3.00
C GLU A 133 -3.00 9.47 -2.62
N ILE A 134 -2.89 8.20 -3.00
CA ILE A 134 -1.67 7.41 -2.84
C ILE A 134 -1.00 7.27 -4.19
N LYS A 135 0.25 7.67 -4.29
CA LYS A 135 1.04 7.55 -5.53
C LYS A 135 2.28 6.69 -5.34
N LYS A 136 2.56 5.91 -6.36
CA LYS A 136 3.73 5.07 -6.45
C LYS A 136 4.81 5.71 -7.33
N SER A 137 6.07 5.51 -6.91
CA SER A 137 7.26 5.80 -7.70
C SER A 137 8.22 4.62 -7.68
N PHE A 138 9.02 4.48 -8.74
CA PHE A 138 10.02 3.42 -8.86
C PHE A 138 11.41 3.98 -8.71
N HIS A 139 12.26 3.31 -7.96
CA HIS A 139 13.62 3.73 -7.67
C HIS A 139 14.60 2.55 -7.78
N ASN A 140 15.82 2.81 -8.24
CA ASN A 140 16.89 1.83 -8.12
C ASN A 140 17.33 1.68 -6.64
N LYS A 141 18.10 0.65 -6.35
CA LYS A 141 18.56 0.32 -4.98
C LYS A 141 19.30 1.46 -4.30
N LYS A 142 20.13 2.20 -5.03
CA LYS A 142 20.93 3.32 -4.50
C LYS A 142 20.03 4.50 -4.10
N ASP A 143 19.12 4.88 -4.97
CA ASP A 143 18.23 6.01 -4.74
C ASP A 143 17.23 5.71 -3.62
N ALA A 144 16.58 4.52 -3.65
CA ALA A 144 15.70 4.07 -2.56
C ALA A 144 16.43 4.07 -1.21
N THR A 145 17.65 3.51 -1.15
CA THR A 145 18.48 3.55 0.07
C THR A 145 18.75 4.98 0.53
N GLY A 146 19.05 5.88 -0.41
CA GLY A 146 19.32 7.30 -0.11
C GLY A 146 18.10 8.01 0.47
N ILE A 147 16.91 7.76 -0.10
CA ILE A 147 15.65 8.34 0.36
C ILE A 147 15.39 7.95 1.83
N PHE A 148 15.39 6.65 2.15
CA PHE A 148 15.10 6.19 3.51
C PHE A 148 16.19 6.51 4.54
N LYS A 149 17.46 6.66 4.11
CA LYS A 149 18.52 7.18 4.99
C LYS A 149 18.28 8.63 5.41
N LYS A 150 17.82 9.50 4.48
CA LYS A 150 17.55 10.91 4.78
C LYS A 150 16.48 11.09 5.86
N ILE A 151 15.50 10.21 5.91
CA ILE A 151 14.41 10.25 6.90
C ILE A 151 14.69 9.30 8.08
N SER A 152 15.89 8.73 8.18
CA SER A 152 16.33 7.85 9.28
C SER A 152 15.47 6.59 9.48
N GLU A 153 14.87 6.04 8.42
CA GLU A 153 14.12 4.79 8.43
C GLU A 153 15.08 3.59 8.22
N ASN A 154 15.79 3.23 9.29
CA ASN A 154 16.88 2.25 9.24
C ASN A 154 16.44 0.84 8.83
N TYR A 155 15.27 0.37 9.29
CA TYR A 155 14.72 -0.93 8.89
C TYR A 155 14.42 -0.99 7.40
N LYS A 156 13.88 0.10 6.82
CA LYS A 156 13.67 0.18 5.36
C LYS A 156 14.99 0.15 4.60
N VAL A 157 16.01 0.82 5.09
CA VAL A 157 17.38 0.77 4.53
C VAL A 157 17.94 -0.65 4.57
N GLU A 158 17.74 -1.38 5.68
CA GLU A 158 18.17 -2.77 5.83
C GLU A 158 17.45 -3.70 4.85
N ILE A 159 16.12 -3.62 4.76
CA ILE A 159 15.31 -4.38 3.81
C ILE A 159 15.79 -4.16 2.37
N ILE A 160 16.05 -2.91 1.98
CA ILE A 160 16.53 -2.59 0.62
C ILE A 160 17.91 -3.22 0.39
N LYS A 161 18.82 -3.12 1.36
CA LYS A 161 20.19 -3.64 1.21
C LYS A 161 20.23 -5.16 1.06
N GLU A 162 19.40 -5.87 1.83
CA GLU A 162 19.35 -7.33 1.83
C GLU A 162 18.55 -7.91 0.66
N SER A 163 17.74 -7.10 0.00
CA SER A 163 17.01 -7.53 -1.19
C SER A 163 17.97 -7.84 -2.34
N ASP A 164 17.73 -8.94 -3.05
CA ASP A 164 18.41 -9.26 -4.32
C ASP A 164 17.96 -8.36 -5.48
N GLN A 165 16.86 -7.62 -5.29
CA GLN A 165 16.33 -6.67 -6.27
C GLN A 165 17.33 -5.52 -6.49
N ILE A 166 17.59 -5.19 -7.76
CA ILE A 166 18.51 -4.12 -8.17
C ILE A 166 17.75 -2.82 -8.46
N ASP A 167 16.65 -2.94 -9.18
CA ASP A 167 15.82 -1.85 -9.68
C ASP A 167 14.36 -2.02 -9.23
N GLU A 168 13.55 -0.99 -9.50
CA GLU A 168 12.09 -1.01 -9.30
C GLU A 168 11.65 -1.18 -7.84
N PHE A 169 12.42 -0.64 -6.89
CA PHE A 169 11.92 -0.46 -5.54
C PHE A 169 10.73 0.51 -5.55
N GLN A 170 9.59 0.02 -5.08
CA GLN A 170 8.35 0.80 -5.07
C GLN A 170 8.27 1.62 -3.79
N ILE A 171 8.15 2.93 -3.94
CA ILE A 171 7.92 3.88 -2.84
C ILE A 171 6.56 4.51 -3.04
N TYR A 172 5.72 4.40 -2.04
CA TYR A 172 4.39 5.00 -2.02
C TYR A 172 4.40 6.28 -1.20
N THR A 173 3.78 7.31 -1.76
CA THR A 173 3.64 8.63 -1.15
C THR A 173 2.18 8.92 -0.87
N ASN A 174 1.89 9.35 0.35
CA ASN A 174 0.60 9.91 0.72
C ASN A 174 0.66 11.42 0.40
N LEU A 175 0.00 11.84 -0.70
CA LEU A 175 0.30 13.09 -1.40
C LEU A 175 0.16 14.37 -0.58
N ASP A 176 -0.79 14.43 0.35
CA ASP A 176 -1.01 15.63 1.15
C ASP A 176 -0.13 15.67 2.41
N THR A 177 0.88 14.79 2.45
CA THR A 177 1.81 14.66 3.57
C THR A 177 3.23 14.43 3.06
N ASP A 178 4.21 14.53 3.95
CA ASP A 178 5.60 14.14 3.67
C ASP A 178 5.84 12.63 3.87
N PHE A 179 4.77 11.86 4.11
CA PHE A 179 4.88 10.44 4.41
C PHE A 179 5.14 9.61 3.16
N ILE A 180 6.19 8.80 3.26
CA ILE A 180 6.54 7.79 2.24
C ILE A 180 6.78 6.44 2.91
N ASP A 181 6.42 5.36 2.21
CA ASP A 181 6.75 4.01 2.65
C ASP A 181 7.26 3.13 1.53
N LEU A 182 8.16 2.20 1.88
CA LEU A 182 8.65 1.14 1.00
C LEU A 182 7.66 -0.02 1.05
N CYS A 183 7.02 -0.32 -0.06
CA CYS A 183 6.02 -1.35 -0.14
C CYS A 183 5.91 -1.97 -1.53
N ARG A 184 5.46 -3.22 -1.62
CA ARG A 184 5.22 -3.88 -2.90
C ARG A 184 3.86 -3.53 -3.50
N GLY A 185 2.94 -3.01 -2.70
CA GLY A 185 1.57 -2.72 -3.13
C GLY A 185 0.77 -3.97 -3.52
N PRO A 186 -0.33 -3.80 -4.26
CA PRO A 186 -0.93 -2.51 -4.60
C PRO A 186 -1.59 -1.81 -3.41
N HIS A 187 -1.90 -0.53 -3.58
CA HIS A 187 -2.67 0.25 -2.61
C HIS A 187 -3.96 0.80 -3.21
N LEU A 188 -4.89 1.19 -2.36
CA LEU A 188 -6.05 1.98 -2.78
C LEU A 188 -5.56 3.27 -3.44
N PRO A 189 -6.17 3.72 -4.53
CA PRO A 189 -5.83 5.00 -5.16
C PRO A 189 -6.01 6.21 -4.26
N SER A 190 -6.96 6.14 -3.32
CA SER A 190 -7.26 7.20 -2.38
C SER A 190 -7.72 6.65 -1.03
N LEU A 191 -7.33 7.33 0.04
CA LEU A 191 -7.80 7.04 1.40
C LEU A 191 -9.31 7.23 1.58
N SER A 192 -9.97 7.95 0.67
CA SER A 192 -11.44 8.09 0.67
C SER A 192 -12.20 6.78 0.49
N GLN A 193 -11.53 5.73 0.00
CA GLN A 193 -12.11 4.42 -0.25
C GLN A 193 -12.01 3.48 0.95
N ILE A 194 -11.37 3.92 2.05
CA ILE A 194 -11.23 3.13 3.27
C ILE A 194 -12.58 3.07 4.01
N GLY A 195 -13.00 1.84 4.31
CA GLY A 195 -14.17 1.54 5.11
C GLY A 195 -13.92 1.59 6.62
N VAL A 196 -14.69 0.80 7.37
CA VAL A 196 -14.60 0.73 8.83
C VAL A 196 -13.44 -0.17 9.26
N PHE A 197 -12.71 0.24 10.29
CA PHE A 197 -11.63 -0.54 10.88
C PHE A 197 -11.64 -0.40 12.42
N LYS A 198 -10.92 -1.30 13.10
CA LYS A 198 -10.73 -1.27 14.54
C LYS A 198 -9.33 -1.79 14.89
N LEU A 199 -8.64 -1.11 15.79
CA LEU A 199 -7.42 -1.64 16.42
C LEU A 199 -7.82 -2.48 17.64
N THR A 200 -7.28 -3.69 17.75
CA THR A 200 -7.74 -4.67 18.75
C THR A 200 -6.73 -4.93 19.84
N LYS A 201 -5.44 -4.89 19.54
CA LYS A 201 -4.39 -5.18 20.54
C LYS A 201 -3.05 -4.58 20.16
N VAL A 202 -2.19 -4.43 21.17
CA VAL A 202 -0.76 -4.20 21.03
C VAL A 202 -0.04 -5.50 21.46
N SER A 203 1.02 -5.87 20.76
CA SER A 203 1.86 -7.02 21.08
C SER A 203 3.31 -6.64 20.91
N GLY A 204 4.20 -7.21 21.71
CA GLY A 204 5.64 -7.15 21.44
C GLY A 204 5.95 -7.83 20.11
N ALA A 205 6.90 -7.26 19.38
CA ALA A 205 7.43 -7.82 18.15
C ALA A 205 8.95 -7.88 18.24
N TYR A 206 9.55 -8.82 17.55
CA TYR A 206 10.99 -9.00 17.47
C TYR A 206 11.44 -8.84 16.02
N TRP A 207 12.34 -7.89 15.79
CA TRP A 207 12.88 -7.69 14.44
C TRP A 207 13.71 -8.92 14.05
N LYS A 208 13.28 -9.62 13.00
CA LYS A 208 13.92 -10.87 12.49
C LYS A 208 14.14 -11.95 13.57
N GLY A 209 13.31 -11.97 14.61
CA GLY A 209 13.42 -12.94 15.70
C GLY A 209 14.50 -12.62 16.74
N ASP A 210 15.13 -11.46 16.67
CA ASP A 210 16.07 -10.99 17.68
C ASP A 210 15.30 -10.43 18.89
N SER A 211 15.52 -11.01 20.07
CA SER A 211 14.88 -10.64 21.33
C SER A 211 15.73 -9.69 22.18
N SER A 212 16.89 -9.21 21.69
CA SER A 212 17.80 -8.31 22.41
C SER A 212 17.47 -6.83 22.27
#